data_effb9464f014325fc5f4bc80b9bebe18
#
_entry.id   effb9464f014325fc5f4bc80b9bebe18
#
_cell.length_a   1.000
_cell.length_b   1.000
_cell.length_c   1.000
_cell.angle_alpha   90.00
_cell.angle_beta   90.00
_cell.angle_gamma   90.00
#
_symmetry.space_group_name_H-M   'P 1'
#
loop_
_entity.id
_entity.type
_entity.pdbx_description
1 polymer ?
#
loop_
_entity_poly.entity_id
_entity_poly.type
_entity_poly.pdbx_seq_one_letter_code
_entity_poly.pdbx_strand_id
1 'polypeptide(L)'
;MHLFAENLAVEISSYYRNLALGHGVIPKVFTLVNGEGAQYLFFIYDLRMDEDAEDQFLAFIVQEHEAVCYARGTLVILDRAQQLIEFAVIDQDDAEAIVCSAKLTRDIDDKPVALHEFEKTLAPKKTIIFSGLFEPIKLSEDKAEEFEALWEEMKPKILCRTMGI
;
A
#
# COMPACT_ATOMS: atom_id res chain seq x y z
N MET A 1 -7.21 17.92 -2.09
CA MET A 1 -6.68 16.53 -2.17
C MET A 1 -6.57 16.08 -3.61
N HIS A 2 -5.53 15.38 -3.95
CA HIS A 2 -5.30 14.96 -5.32
C HIS A 2 -6.32 13.90 -5.75
N LEU A 3 -6.82 13.99 -6.98
CA LEU A 3 -7.84 13.07 -7.51
C LEU A 3 -7.39 11.61 -7.48
N PHE A 4 -6.12 11.35 -7.77
CA PHE A 4 -5.58 9.98 -7.71
C PHE A 4 -5.64 9.40 -6.31
N ALA A 5 -5.40 10.20 -5.27
CA ALA A 5 -5.44 9.73 -3.89
C ALA A 5 -6.84 9.27 -3.50
N GLU A 6 -7.87 10.04 -3.85
CA GLU A 6 -9.26 9.67 -3.58
C GLU A 6 -9.66 8.39 -4.33
N ASN A 7 -9.32 8.31 -5.61
CA ASN A 7 -9.62 7.13 -6.44
C ASN A 7 -8.88 5.90 -5.92
N LEU A 8 -7.64 6.08 -5.47
CA LEU A 8 -6.82 4.99 -4.93
C LEU A 8 -7.43 4.45 -3.64
N ALA A 9 -7.95 5.32 -2.78
CA ALA A 9 -8.60 4.90 -1.54
C ALA A 9 -9.81 3.99 -1.82
N VAL A 10 -10.66 4.38 -2.78
CA VAL A 10 -11.82 3.58 -3.18
C VAL A 10 -11.39 2.23 -3.75
N GLU A 11 -10.41 2.24 -4.61
CA GLU A 11 -9.92 1.05 -5.29
C GLU A 11 -9.29 0.04 -4.34
N ILE A 12 -8.44 0.50 -3.43
CA ILE A 12 -7.80 -0.38 -2.45
C ILE A 12 -8.84 -0.96 -1.49
N SER A 13 -9.86 -0.19 -1.11
CA SER A 13 -10.97 -0.70 -0.30
C SER A 13 -11.66 -1.88 -0.99
N SER A 14 -11.98 -1.74 -2.27
CA SER A 14 -12.60 -2.80 -3.07
C SER A 14 -11.67 -4.01 -3.23
N TYR A 15 -10.40 -3.76 -3.44
CA TYR A 15 -9.40 -4.81 -3.60
C TYR A 15 -9.27 -5.66 -2.33
N TYR A 16 -9.19 -5.04 -1.16
CA TYR A 16 -9.14 -5.75 0.11
C TYR A 16 -10.42 -6.54 0.37
N ARG A 17 -11.57 -5.99 0.01
CA ARG A 17 -12.84 -6.70 0.17
C ARG A 17 -12.85 -7.99 -0.64
N ASN A 18 -12.42 -7.92 -1.89
CA ASN A 18 -12.35 -9.10 -2.76
C ASN A 18 -11.35 -10.14 -2.24
N LEU A 19 -10.18 -9.70 -1.77
CA LEU A 19 -9.19 -10.61 -1.22
C LEU A 19 -9.67 -11.30 0.05
N ALA A 20 -10.23 -10.51 1.00
CA ALA A 20 -10.65 -11.04 2.29
C ALA A 20 -11.79 -12.03 2.16
N LEU A 21 -12.82 -11.70 1.39
CA LEU A 21 -14.02 -12.54 1.27
C LEU A 21 -13.90 -13.62 0.20
N GLY A 22 -13.10 -13.36 -0.85
CA GLY A 22 -12.94 -14.30 -1.95
C GLY A 22 -11.83 -15.33 -1.74
N HIS A 23 -10.73 -14.94 -1.08
CA HIS A 23 -9.53 -15.77 -0.97
C HIS A 23 -9.10 -16.07 0.46
N GLY A 24 -9.68 -15.40 1.45
CA GLY A 24 -9.32 -15.59 2.85
C GLY A 24 -7.94 -15.06 3.24
N VAL A 25 -7.26 -14.37 2.35
CA VAL A 25 -5.90 -13.86 2.53
C VAL A 25 -5.93 -12.33 2.68
N ILE A 26 -5.20 -11.82 3.67
CA ILE A 26 -5.09 -10.39 3.93
C ILE A 26 -3.62 -9.99 3.80
N PRO A 27 -3.12 -9.82 2.58
CA PRO A 27 -1.72 -9.42 2.39
C PRO A 27 -1.53 -7.93 2.64
N LYS A 28 -0.31 -7.54 2.97
CA LYS A 28 0.07 -6.13 2.97
C LYS A 28 0.27 -5.71 1.51
N VAL A 29 -0.55 -4.78 1.06
CA VAL A 29 -0.51 -4.28 -0.31
C VAL A 29 0.26 -2.98 -0.36
N PHE A 30 1.10 -2.82 -1.37
CA PHE A 30 1.71 -1.54 -1.71
C PHE A 30 1.31 -1.17 -3.13
N THR A 31 0.94 0.09 -3.33
CA THR A 31 0.65 0.60 -4.66
C THR A 31 1.15 2.03 -4.78
N LEU A 32 1.61 2.39 -5.97
CA LEU A 32 2.00 3.76 -6.29
C LEU A 32 1.37 4.18 -7.61
N VAL A 33 1.16 5.48 -7.76
CA VAL A 33 0.60 6.09 -8.97
C VAL A 33 1.48 7.26 -9.36
N ASN A 34 1.91 7.32 -10.62
CA ASN A 34 2.67 8.47 -11.12
C ASN A 34 1.75 9.59 -11.62
N GLY A 35 2.33 10.71 -12.02
CA GLY A 35 1.57 11.89 -12.48
C GLY A 35 0.74 11.67 -13.73
N GLU A 36 1.03 10.63 -14.51
CA GLU A 36 0.29 10.26 -15.72
C GLU A 36 -0.81 9.24 -15.44
N GLY A 37 -0.94 8.80 -14.19
CA GLY A 37 -1.94 7.82 -13.79
C GLY A 37 -1.49 6.37 -13.93
N ALA A 38 -0.23 6.11 -14.25
CA ALA A 38 0.29 4.74 -14.26
C ALA A 38 0.37 4.22 -12.83
N GLN A 39 -0.27 3.09 -12.59
CA GLN A 39 -0.37 2.47 -11.27
C GLN A 39 0.36 1.14 -11.26
N TYR A 40 1.10 0.89 -10.18
CA TYR A 40 1.78 -0.37 -9.90
C TYR A 40 1.34 -0.86 -8.52
N LEU A 41 0.92 -2.13 -8.42
CA LEU A 41 0.44 -2.72 -7.18
C LEU A 41 1.10 -4.09 -6.99
N PHE A 42 1.59 -4.37 -5.79
CA PHE A 42 2.16 -5.67 -5.44
C PHE A 42 2.01 -5.96 -3.95
N PHE A 43 2.27 -7.20 -3.56
CA PHE A 43 2.26 -7.62 -2.16
C PHE A 43 3.65 -7.43 -1.56
N ILE A 44 3.71 -6.77 -0.41
CA ILE A 44 5.00 -6.47 0.25
C ILE A 44 5.77 -7.76 0.60
N TYR A 45 5.07 -8.83 1.02
CA TYR A 45 5.76 -10.07 1.37
C TYR A 45 6.53 -10.70 0.21
N ASP A 46 6.19 -10.37 -1.03
CA ASP A 46 6.93 -10.87 -2.21
C ASP A 46 8.34 -10.29 -2.31
N LEU A 47 8.63 -9.19 -1.60
CA LEU A 47 9.97 -8.59 -1.58
C LEU A 47 10.99 -9.45 -0.83
N ARG A 48 10.54 -10.20 0.19
CA ARG A 48 11.37 -11.11 0.98
C ARG A 48 12.63 -10.47 1.57
N MET A 49 12.47 -9.30 2.18
CA MET A 49 13.54 -8.55 2.81
C MET A 49 13.11 -8.05 4.19
N ASP A 50 14.05 -7.55 5.01
CA ASP A 50 13.70 -6.96 6.30
C ASP A 50 13.02 -5.60 6.15
N GLU A 51 12.43 -5.08 7.22
CA GLU A 51 11.67 -3.83 7.20
C GLU A 51 12.49 -2.63 6.73
N ASP A 52 13.74 -2.52 7.19
CA ASP A 52 14.60 -1.39 6.81
C ASP A 52 14.89 -1.40 5.31
N ALA A 53 15.18 -2.58 4.78
CA ALA A 53 15.41 -2.75 3.35
C ALA A 53 14.13 -2.52 2.54
N GLU A 54 12.96 -2.98 3.06
CA GLU A 54 11.66 -2.70 2.44
C GLU A 54 11.42 -1.22 2.29
N ASP A 55 11.61 -0.46 3.37
CA ASP A 55 11.36 0.98 3.35
C ASP A 55 12.28 1.70 2.36
N GLN A 56 13.54 1.30 2.30
CA GLN A 56 14.47 1.85 1.32
C GLN A 56 14.06 1.52 -0.12
N PHE A 57 13.66 0.27 -0.37
CA PHE A 57 13.21 -0.16 -1.68
C PHE A 57 11.93 0.57 -2.10
N LEU A 58 10.96 0.69 -1.20
CA LEU A 58 9.70 1.39 -1.47
C LEU A 58 9.95 2.88 -1.77
N ALA A 59 10.83 3.53 -1.01
CA ALA A 59 11.23 4.91 -1.30
C ALA A 59 11.91 5.02 -2.66
N PHE A 60 12.77 4.05 -2.98
CA PHE A 60 13.46 4.01 -4.27
C PHE A 60 12.45 3.95 -5.44
N ILE A 61 11.49 3.03 -5.40
CA ILE A 61 10.53 2.89 -6.51
C ILE A 61 9.56 4.07 -6.58
N VAL A 62 9.17 4.64 -5.45
CA VAL A 62 8.34 5.84 -5.41
C VAL A 62 9.02 6.99 -6.16
N GLN A 63 10.30 7.18 -5.92
CA GLN A 63 11.09 8.25 -6.53
C GLN A 63 11.47 7.94 -7.98
N GLU A 64 11.87 6.70 -8.27
CA GLU A 64 12.23 6.28 -9.61
C GLU A 64 11.07 6.39 -10.59
N HIS A 65 9.85 6.07 -10.16
CA HIS A 65 8.65 6.16 -10.99
C HIS A 65 7.96 7.52 -10.92
N GLU A 66 8.57 8.48 -10.22
CA GLU A 66 7.99 9.83 -10.06
C GLU A 66 6.55 9.77 -9.55
N ALA A 67 6.31 8.93 -8.54
CA ALA A 67 4.99 8.77 -7.95
C ALA A 67 4.47 10.08 -7.36
N VAL A 68 3.19 10.35 -7.52
CA VAL A 68 2.51 11.49 -6.91
C VAL A 68 1.69 11.07 -5.70
N CYS A 69 1.35 9.79 -5.59
CA CYS A 69 0.75 9.22 -4.39
C CYS A 69 1.07 7.73 -4.29
N TYR A 70 0.98 7.20 -3.07
CA TYR A 70 1.11 5.78 -2.82
C TYR A 70 0.21 5.37 -1.66
N ALA A 71 -0.05 4.08 -1.56
CA ALA A 71 -0.79 3.51 -0.45
C ALA A 71 -0.08 2.26 0.07
N ARG A 72 -0.12 2.08 1.37
CA ARG A 72 0.44 0.91 2.05
C ARG A 72 -0.57 0.38 3.05
N GLY A 73 -0.86 -0.91 2.96
CA GLY A 73 -1.78 -1.59 3.84
C GLY A 73 -1.11 -2.31 4.99
N THR A 74 -1.84 -2.49 6.06
CA THR A 74 -1.40 -3.26 7.21
C THR A 74 -2.59 -3.99 7.83
N LEU A 75 -2.31 -5.02 8.61
CA LEU A 75 -3.30 -5.78 9.36
C LEU A 75 -3.03 -5.58 10.85
N VAL A 76 -4.04 -5.10 11.56
CA VAL A 76 -3.97 -4.94 13.01
C VAL A 76 -4.82 -6.04 13.66
N ILE A 77 -4.20 -6.83 14.54
CA ILE A 77 -4.89 -7.89 15.25
C ILE A 77 -5.42 -7.32 16.56
N LEU A 78 -6.76 -7.27 16.72
CA LEU A 78 -7.39 -6.79 17.93
C LEU A 78 -7.59 -7.91 18.93
N ASP A 79 -8.07 -9.10 18.45
CA ASP A 79 -8.19 -10.31 19.24
C ASP A 79 -8.30 -11.52 18.28
N ARG A 80 -8.61 -12.72 18.80
CA ARG A 80 -8.67 -13.94 17.97
C ARG A 80 -9.73 -13.88 16.88
N ALA A 81 -10.86 -13.21 17.15
CA ALA A 81 -12.01 -13.18 16.25
C ALA A 81 -12.08 -11.90 15.41
N GLN A 82 -11.38 -10.84 15.83
CA GLN A 82 -11.46 -9.54 15.19
C GLN A 82 -10.10 -8.99 14.79
N GLN A 83 -10.02 -8.55 13.55
CA GLN A 83 -8.84 -7.89 12.99
C GLN A 83 -9.27 -6.59 12.34
N LEU A 84 -8.34 -5.69 12.17
CA LEU A 84 -8.57 -4.42 11.50
C LEU A 84 -7.66 -4.36 10.28
N ILE A 85 -8.26 -4.25 9.10
CA ILE A 85 -7.52 -3.98 7.88
C ILE A 85 -7.43 -2.46 7.78
N GLU A 86 -6.21 -1.95 7.71
CA GLU A 86 -5.98 -0.52 7.62
C GLU A 86 -5.01 -0.23 6.49
N PHE A 87 -5.26 0.84 5.75
CA PHE A 87 -4.29 1.35 4.81
C PHE A 87 -4.34 2.88 4.81
N ALA A 88 -3.24 3.49 4.41
CA ALA A 88 -3.17 4.94 4.28
C ALA A 88 -2.72 5.30 2.88
N VAL A 89 -3.32 6.34 2.32
CA VAL A 89 -2.95 6.92 1.04
C VAL A 89 -2.21 8.22 1.31
N ILE A 90 -0.97 8.30 0.82
CA ILE A 90 -0.09 9.45 0.99
C ILE A 90 0.03 10.17 -0.36
N ASP A 91 -0.43 11.39 -0.42
CA ASP A 91 -0.27 12.26 -1.58
C ASP A 91 0.94 13.17 -1.37
N GLN A 92 1.74 13.37 -2.41
CA GLN A 92 2.97 14.14 -2.34
C GLN A 92 2.74 15.58 -1.85
N ASP A 93 1.65 16.20 -2.30
CA ASP A 93 1.40 17.62 -2.08
C ASP A 93 0.47 17.91 -0.89
N ASP A 94 -0.22 16.91 -0.37
CA ASP A 94 -1.14 17.09 0.75
C ASP A 94 -0.43 16.95 2.09
N ALA A 95 -0.83 17.76 3.07
CA ALA A 95 -0.36 17.66 4.44
C ALA A 95 -1.07 16.55 5.22
N GLU A 96 -2.23 16.11 4.74
CA GLU A 96 -3.02 15.07 5.37
C GLU A 96 -3.04 13.80 4.53
N ALA A 97 -3.06 12.65 5.20
CA ALA A 97 -3.22 11.35 4.57
C ALA A 97 -4.67 10.89 4.67
N ILE A 98 -5.11 10.08 3.70
CA ILE A 98 -6.39 9.39 3.80
C ILE A 98 -6.12 8.05 4.51
N VAL A 99 -6.75 7.84 5.65
CA VAL A 99 -6.65 6.59 6.39
C VAL A 99 -7.98 5.85 6.28
N CYS A 100 -7.91 4.62 5.80
CA CYS A 100 -9.08 3.76 5.63
C CYS A 100 -8.92 2.53 6.52
N SER A 101 -9.97 2.18 7.26
CA SER A 101 -9.94 1.00 8.12
C SER A 101 -11.27 0.27 8.09
N ALA A 102 -11.23 -1.06 8.18
CA ALA A 102 -12.39 -1.91 8.21
C ALA A 102 -12.17 -3.09 9.16
N LYS A 103 -13.20 -3.43 9.92
CA LYS A 103 -13.16 -4.61 10.79
C LYS A 103 -13.37 -5.87 9.98
N LEU A 104 -12.54 -6.86 10.22
CA LEU A 104 -12.67 -8.20 9.67
C LEU A 104 -13.01 -9.15 10.82
N THR A 105 -14.13 -9.87 10.69
CA THR A 105 -14.53 -10.89 11.65
C THR A 105 -14.20 -12.26 11.10
N ARG A 106 -13.61 -13.12 11.94
CA ARG A 106 -13.26 -14.50 11.59
C ARG A 106 -14.10 -15.47 12.42
N ASP A 107 -14.35 -16.65 11.88
CA ASP A 107 -15.04 -17.71 12.60
C ASP A 107 -14.06 -18.53 13.46
N ILE A 108 -14.55 -19.59 14.10
CA ILE A 108 -13.77 -20.46 14.96
C ILE A 108 -12.63 -21.18 14.20
N ASP A 109 -12.81 -21.39 12.89
CA ASP A 109 -11.82 -22.00 12.02
C ASP A 109 -10.87 -20.98 11.38
N ASP A 110 -10.85 -19.76 11.90
CA ASP A 110 -10.02 -18.65 11.45
C ASP A 110 -10.28 -18.22 10.01
N LYS A 111 -11.50 -18.44 9.53
CA LYS A 111 -11.92 -18.01 8.19
C LYS A 111 -12.61 -16.66 8.24
N PRO A 112 -12.35 -15.77 7.29
CA PRO A 112 -13.08 -14.50 7.20
C PRO A 112 -14.56 -14.75 6.93
N VAL A 113 -15.44 -14.20 7.78
CA VAL A 113 -16.89 -14.34 7.62
C VAL A 113 -17.57 -13.02 7.32
N ALA A 114 -16.97 -11.90 7.70
CA ALA A 114 -17.53 -10.58 7.42
C ALA A 114 -16.42 -9.54 7.36
N LEU A 115 -16.49 -8.67 6.36
CA LEU A 115 -15.68 -7.46 6.29
C LEU A 115 -16.66 -6.29 6.31
N HIS A 116 -16.53 -5.45 7.35
CA HIS A 116 -17.35 -4.25 7.48
C HIS A 116 -16.91 -3.20 6.44
N GLU A 117 -17.72 -2.17 6.26
CA GLU A 117 -17.35 -1.09 5.34
C GLU A 117 -16.11 -0.34 5.84
N PHE A 118 -15.30 0.12 4.90
CA PHE A 118 -14.15 0.94 5.25
C PHE A 118 -14.59 2.32 5.72
N GLU A 119 -14.10 2.70 6.88
CA GLU A 119 -14.23 4.05 7.40
C GLU A 119 -13.05 4.87 6.91
N LYS A 120 -13.33 6.04 6.34
CA LYS A 120 -12.31 6.93 5.80
C LYS A 120 -12.17 8.14 6.72
N THR A 121 -10.94 8.42 7.14
CA THR A 121 -10.61 9.61 7.93
C THR A 121 -9.39 10.30 7.34
N LEU A 122 -9.22 11.58 7.69
CA LEU A 122 -8.01 12.32 7.36
C LEU A 122 -7.14 12.42 8.60
N ALA A 123 -5.84 12.25 8.44
CA ALA A 123 -4.87 12.33 9.53
C ALA A 123 -3.65 13.11 9.05
N PRO A 124 -2.96 13.85 9.93
CA PRO A 124 -1.73 14.51 9.54
C PRO A 124 -0.74 13.49 8.99
N LYS A 125 -0.20 13.77 7.82
CA LYS A 125 0.75 12.88 7.11
C LYS A 125 1.91 12.46 8.02
N LYS A 126 2.43 13.40 8.80
CA LYS A 126 3.56 13.15 9.71
C LYS A 126 3.27 12.10 10.79
N THR A 127 1.99 11.78 11.05
CA THR A 127 1.63 10.75 12.05
C THR A 127 1.62 9.35 11.47
N ILE A 128 1.78 9.21 10.15
CA ILE A 128 1.81 7.92 9.47
C ILE A 128 3.27 7.45 9.38
N ILE A 129 3.56 6.26 9.92
CA ILE A 129 4.93 5.73 10.04
C ILE A 129 5.66 5.68 8.69
N PHE A 130 4.98 5.32 7.62
CA PHE A 130 5.58 5.17 6.30
C PHE A 130 5.37 6.37 5.38
N SER A 131 5.14 7.57 5.95
CA SER A 131 4.85 8.78 5.16
C SER A 131 6.08 9.40 4.50
N GLY A 132 7.27 8.91 4.81
CA GLY A 132 8.53 9.50 4.36
C GLY A 132 9.08 8.98 3.04
N LEU A 133 8.30 8.22 2.25
CA LEU A 133 8.82 7.61 1.02
C LEU A 133 9.08 8.63 -0.10
N PHE A 134 8.54 9.84 0.00
CA PHE A 134 8.87 10.94 -0.92
C PHE A 134 10.16 11.68 -0.55
N GLU A 135 10.67 11.46 0.67
CA GLU A 135 11.91 12.12 1.09
C GLU A 135 13.11 11.57 0.31
N PRO A 136 14.02 12.44 -0.17
CA PRO A 136 15.19 11.96 -0.93
C PRO A 136 16.02 10.96 -0.15
N ILE A 137 16.39 9.86 -0.80
CA ILE A 137 17.26 8.85 -0.21
C ILE A 137 18.61 8.86 -0.92
N LYS A 138 19.67 8.53 -0.17
CA LYS A 138 21.00 8.36 -0.73
C LYS A 138 21.32 6.89 -0.79
N LEU A 139 21.44 6.35 -2.00
CA LEU A 139 21.84 4.97 -2.23
C LEU A 139 23.16 4.94 -2.96
N SER A 140 23.98 3.94 -2.65
CA SER A 140 25.17 3.65 -3.46
C SER A 140 24.74 3.15 -4.84
N GLU A 141 25.62 3.23 -5.83
CA GLU A 141 25.35 2.70 -7.16
C GLU A 141 25.00 1.20 -7.10
N ASP A 142 25.74 0.45 -6.29
CA ASP A 142 25.52 -0.98 -6.12
C ASP A 142 24.11 -1.28 -5.56
N LYS A 143 23.68 -0.49 -4.59
CA LYS A 143 22.35 -0.65 -3.97
C LYS A 143 21.25 -0.27 -4.94
N ALA A 144 21.43 0.79 -5.70
CA ALA A 144 20.46 1.20 -6.73
C ALA A 144 20.33 0.12 -7.81
N GLU A 145 21.45 -0.46 -8.27
CA GLU A 145 21.43 -1.56 -9.24
C GLU A 145 20.73 -2.80 -8.68
N GLU A 146 20.98 -3.12 -7.42
CA GLU A 146 20.32 -4.22 -6.72
C GLU A 146 18.80 -4.02 -6.69
N PHE A 147 18.34 -2.81 -6.39
CA PHE A 147 16.91 -2.48 -6.35
C PHE A 147 16.28 -2.49 -7.75
N GLU A 148 16.99 -2.01 -8.76
CA GLU A 148 16.53 -2.09 -10.14
C GLU A 148 16.35 -3.55 -10.59
N ALA A 149 17.31 -4.42 -10.23
CA ALA A 149 17.24 -5.84 -10.52
C ALA A 149 16.06 -6.49 -9.80
N LEU A 150 15.81 -6.12 -8.55
CA LEU A 150 14.67 -6.63 -7.78
C LEU A 150 13.36 -6.20 -8.43
N TRP A 151 13.24 -4.96 -8.89
CA TRP A 151 12.06 -4.48 -9.57
C TRP A 151 11.78 -5.29 -10.84
N GLU A 152 12.81 -5.59 -11.63
CA GLU A 152 12.68 -6.43 -12.83
C GLU A 152 12.21 -7.85 -12.47
N GLU A 153 12.76 -8.44 -11.40
CA GLU A 153 12.30 -9.74 -10.89
C GLU A 153 10.84 -9.72 -10.45
N MET A 154 10.39 -8.62 -9.88
CA MET A 154 9.04 -8.47 -9.37
C MET A 154 7.99 -8.27 -10.45
N LYS A 155 8.37 -7.83 -11.64
CA LYS A 155 7.41 -7.48 -12.71
C LYS A 155 6.30 -8.49 -12.96
N PRO A 156 6.54 -9.81 -13.01
CA PRO A 156 5.46 -10.77 -13.19
C PRO A 156 4.42 -10.77 -12.07
N LYS A 157 4.76 -10.25 -10.90
CA LYS A 157 3.90 -10.20 -9.71
C LYS A 157 3.30 -8.81 -9.50
N ILE A 158 3.62 -7.85 -10.35
CA ILE A 158 3.15 -6.48 -10.25
C ILE A 158 1.94 -6.29 -11.16
N LEU A 159 0.83 -5.83 -10.59
CA LEU A 159 -0.31 -5.39 -11.38
C LEU A 159 -0.04 -3.98 -11.87
N CYS A 160 -0.01 -3.81 -13.19
CA CYS A 160 0.20 -2.52 -13.84
C CYS A 160 -1.08 -2.12 -14.56
N ARG A 161 -1.52 -0.88 -14.35
CA ARG A 161 -2.69 -0.34 -15.06
C ARG A 161 -2.63 1.17 -15.10
N THR A 162 -3.54 1.77 -15.86
CA THR A 162 -3.69 3.22 -15.92
C THR A 162 -4.96 3.61 -15.17
N MET A 163 -4.83 4.52 -14.19
CA MET A 163 -5.97 5.06 -13.48
C MET A 163 -6.63 6.14 -14.32
N GLY A 164 -7.96 6.07 -14.42
CA GLY A 164 -8.75 7.13 -15.01
C GLY A 164 -8.73 8.38 -14.13
N ILE A 165 -8.80 9.53 -14.77
CA ILE A 165 -8.92 10.82 -14.08
C ILE A 165 -10.38 11.25 -14.11
#